data_9ea63f91df2560b48a9e58b0fe597c19
#
_entry.id   9ea63f91df2560b48a9e58b0fe597c19
#
_cell.length_a   1.000
_cell.length_b   1.000
_cell.length_c   1.000
_cell.angle_alpha   90.00
_cell.angle_beta   90.00
_cell.angle_gamma   90.00
#
_symmetry.space_group_name_H-M   'P 1'
#
loop_
_entity.id
_entity.type
_entity.pdbx_description
1 polymer ?
#
loop_
_entity_poly.entity_id
_entity_poly.type
_entity_poly.pdbx_seq_one_letter_code
_entity_poly.pdbx_strand_id
1 'polypeptide(L)'
;IISKYRNIFPFPEVFIMSKRLLSLFLVLVAVIGLCACGSGDGDVLIMPISNDPLCLDPQVADSTEAKLLIANCFEGLVRLDKDNKTVPGVAESWDVSSDGLTYTFHLRKDTHWKLLNSFEDVLPEGYKKNYRTEVIAADFVFGLRRAVDPSTQAGDADKLFSIRNAYEINQKKSDVSSLGVQAQDNYTVVITLARANPDFLRILTLPIAMPCHEDFFKATHAKYCLDLKYTFCNGPFYLSRWAEDNTLSMYKNDEYKGNIKPKPDELYFYVNTEESSVVKKIRQRTYDCAFVSESAYNELSDNDKLTRYSINNTVYGLCFNCTDAVLSNEDMRRAIALVTKTDKLTASADNAFTKGIVPDCVCFGESSYRETAGDIVGSLYNEAQALALWKKGLKALDISTAEITVTCTEDNAPIMQEAIQNWQRVFSTSILAKVEVKSDDEISSSIYNTSYQILYH
;
A
#
# COMPACT_ATOMS: atom_id res chain seq x y z
N ILE A 1 -0.22 24.78 -10.89
CA ILE A 1 -0.54 25.17 -9.49
C ILE A 1 0.60 24.78 -8.56
N ILE A 2 1.28 23.66 -8.80
CA ILE A 2 2.38 23.17 -7.94
C ILE A 2 3.62 24.07 -7.99
N SER A 3 3.86 24.83 -9.07
CA SER A 3 5.07 25.66 -9.20
C SER A 3 5.13 26.87 -8.26
N LYS A 4 4.01 27.31 -7.69
CA LYS A 4 3.94 28.50 -6.84
C LYS A 4 4.42 28.28 -5.38
N TYR A 5 4.58 27.01 -4.99
CA TYR A 5 4.95 26.64 -3.61
C TYR A 5 6.36 26.05 -3.46
N ARG A 6 7.17 26.06 -4.53
CA ARG A 6 8.53 25.47 -4.52
C ARG A 6 9.54 26.21 -3.62
N ASN A 7 9.24 27.44 -3.18
CA ASN A 7 10.18 28.29 -2.46
C ASN A 7 9.94 28.37 -0.94
N ILE A 8 8.99 27.61 -0.36
CA ILE A 8 8.67 27.74 1.06
C ILE A 8 9.17 26.54 1.89
N PHE A 9 9.41 25.39 1.27
CA PHE A 9 10.00 24.23 1.96
C PHE A 9 10.95 23.49 1.02
N PRO A 10 12.20 23.23 1.41
CA PRO A 10 13.08 22.31 0.70
C PRO A 10 12.61 20.88 1.05
N PHE A 11 11.66 20.32 0.28
CA PHE A 11 11.37 18.90 0.35
C PHE A 11 12.41 18.15 -0.47
N PRO A 12 13.08 17.13 0.09
CA PRO A 12 13.75 16.14 -0.74
C PRO A 12 12.67 15.45 -1.59
N GLU A 13 13.03 15.04 -2.77
CA GLU A 13 12.19 14.40 -3.78
C GLU A 13 11.24 13.38 -3.16
N VAL A 14 9.94 13.66 -3.20
CA VAL A 14 8.91 12.76 -2.71
C VAL A 14 8.75 11.66 -3.74
N PHE A 15 9.27 10.49 -3.43
CA PHE A 15 8.96 9.25 -4.09
C PHE A 15 7.44 9.06 -4.08
N ILE A 16 6.81 9.16 -5.23
CA ILE A 16 5.42 8.78 -5.43
C ILE A 16 5.42 7.27 -5.64
N MET A 17 5.56 6.51 -4.56
CA MET A 17 5.30 5.08 -4.61
C MET A 17 3.79 4.83 -4.64
N SER A 18 3.41 3.86 -5.48
CA SER A 18 2.05 3.43 -5.76
C SER A 18 1.21 3.30 -4.47
N LYS A 19 0.17 4.11 -4.37
CA LYS A 19 -0.76 4.19 -3.24
C LYS A 19 -1.71 2.98 -3.13
N ARG A 20 -1.54 1.95 -3.93
CA ARG A 20 -2.33 0.69 -3.90
C ARG A 20 -2.24 -0.05 -2.56
N LEU A 21 -1.26 0.26 -1.73
CA LEU A 21 -0.89 -0.50 -0.55
C LEU A 21 -1.67 -0.15 0.73
N LEU A 22 -2.10 1.10 0.90
CA LEU A 22 -2.73 1.50 2.17
C LEU A 22 -4.18 1.01 2.28
N SER A 23 -4.87 0.86 1.17
CA SER A 23 -6.29 0.49 1.15
C SER A 23 -6.53 -1.03 1.09
N LEU A 24 -5.58 -1.81 0.57
CA LEU A 24 -5.71 -3.28 0.62
C LEU A 24 -5.73 -3.81 2.06
N PHE A 25 -5.02 -3.14 2.95
CA PHE A 25 -5.04 -3.44 4.39
C PHE A 25 -6.44 -3.26 5.00
N LEU A 26 -7.24 -2.35 4.46
CA LEU A 26 -8.56 -1.99 4.94
C LEU A 26 -9.65 -3.03 4.63
N VAL A 27 -9.54 -3.71 3.50
CA VAL A 27 -10.56 -4.68 3.04
C VAL A 27 -10.43 -6.03 3.74
N LEU A 28 -9.23 -6.41 4.14
CA LEU A 28 -8.99 -7.74 4.69
C LEU A 28 -9.66 -7.96 6.05
N VAL A 29 -9.69 -6.94 6.90
CA VAL A 29 -10.38 -7.04 8.19
C VAL A 29 -11.90 -7.17 8.03
N ALA A 30 -12.47 -6.59 6.95
CA ALA A 30 -13.89 -6.71 6.64
C ALA A 30 -14.28 -8.10 6.11
N VAL A 31 -13.41 -8.74 5.33
CA VAL A 31 -13.67 -10.07 4.74
C VAL A 31 -13.73 -11.17 5.80
N ILE A 32 -12.90 -11.08 6.85
CA ILE A 32 -12.92 -12.05 7.97
C ILE A 32 -14.25 -12.04 8.74
N GLY A 33 -15.05 -10.98 8.60
CA GLY A 33 -16.34 -10.82 9.29
C GLY A 33 -17.57 -11.48 8.61
N LEU A 34 -17.51 -11.86 7.34
CA LEU A 34 -18.71 -12.10 6.53
C LEU A 34 -18.92 -13.53 6.02
N CYS A 35 -17.95 -14.44 6.09
CA CYS A 35 -18.14 -15.82 5.63
C CYS A 35 -18.60 -16.73 6.76
N ALA A 36 -19.90 -16.93 6.88
CA ALA A 36 -20.49 -17.98 7.73
C ALA A 36 -21.78 -18.51 7.09
N CYS A 37 -21.65 -19.58 6.30
CA CYS A 37 -22.67 -20.62 6.14
C CYS A 37 -22.11 -21.75 5.27
N GLY A 38 -21.68 -22.84 5.89
CA GLY A 38 -21.31 -24.08 5.21
C GLY A 38 -20.86 -25.11 6.27
N SER A 39 -21.63 -26.12 6.46
CA SER A 39 -21.40 -27.21 7.42
C SER A 39 -20.43 -28.25 6.88
N GLY A 40 -19.36 -28.55 7.62
CA GLY A 40 -18.50 -29.73 7.39
C GLY A 40 -17.01 -29.42 7.63
N ASP A 41 -16.39 -30.17 8.51
CA ASP A 41 -14.96 -30.28 8.83
C ASP A 41 -14.09 -29.05 8.57
N GLY A 42 -14.12 -28.07 9.51
CA GLY A 42 -13.25 -26.89 9.50
C GLY A 42 -13.63 -25.85 8.45
N ASP A 43 -13.92 -24.62 8.87
CA ASP A 43 -14.21 -23.51 7.94
C ASP A 43 -12.92 -23.08 7.24
N VAL A 44 -12.80 -23.35 5.93
CA VAL A 44 -11.67 -22.91 5.09
C VAL A 44 -12.11 -21.69 4.28
N LEU A 45 -11.34 -20.62 4.30
CA LEU A 45 -11.53 -19.47 3.42
C LEU A 45 -10.52 -19.55 2.28
N ILE A 46 -11.02 -19.64 1.06
CA ILE A 46 -10.22 -19.86 -0.16
C ILE A 46 -10.16 -18.56 -0.98
N MET A 47 -8.95 -18.11 -1.29
CA MET A 47 -8.69 -16.87 -2.01
C MET A 47 -7.56 -17.02 -3.03
N PRO A 48 -7.69 -16.48 -4.26
CA PRO A 48 -6.56 -16.36 -5.18
C PRO A 48 -5.68 -15.15 -4.84
N ILE A 49 -4.38 -15.27 -5.07
CA ILE A 49 -3.42 -14.17 -5.11
C ILE A 49 -2.66 -14.18 -6.44
N SER A 50 -2.29 -12.99 -6.92
CA SER A 50 -1.74 -12.83 -8.26
C SER A 50 -0.32 -13.39 -8.38
N ASN A 51 0.51 -13.20 -7.35
CA ASN A 51 1.91 -13.60 -7.36
C ASN A 51 2.28 -14.31 -6.05
N ASP A 52 3.33 -15.14 -6.10
CA ASP A 52 3.94 -15.68 -4.90
C ASP A 52 4.71 -14.57 -4.17
N PRO A 53 4.50 -14.39 -2.86
CA PRO A 53 5.29 -13.42 -2.11
C PRO A 53 6.76 -13.85 -2.07
N LEU A 54 7.67 -12.94 -2.40
CA LEU A 54 9.12 -13.21 -2.34
C LEU A 54 9.61 -13.41 -0.91
N CYS A 55 8.99 -12.75 0.05
CA CYS A 55 9.25 -12.92 1.48
C CYS A 55 8.07 -12.41 2.31
N LEU A 56 7.99 -12.86 3.56
CA LEU A 56 7.02 -12.38 4.56
C LEU A 56 7.70 -11.63 5.71
N ASP A 57 8.91 -11.11 5.51
CA ASP A 57 9.58 -10.22 6.48
C ASP A 57 8.82 -8.88 6.53
N PRO A 58 8.17 -8.54 7.66
CA PRO A 58 7.34 -7.35 7.73
C PRO A 58 8.09 -6.04 7.46
N GLN A 59 9.40 -5.98 7.71
CA GLN A 59 10.20 -4.79 7.49
C GLN A 59 10.65 -4.60 6.04
N VAL A 60 10.59 -5.65 5.21
CA VAL A 60 11.15 -5.64 3.85
C VAL A 60 10.07 -5.89 2.79
N ALA A 61 9.03 -6.65 3.14
CA ALA A 61 7.99 -7.04 2.21
C ALA A 61 7.26 -5.82 1.62
N ASP A 62 7.24 -5.71 0.30
CA ASP A 62 6.68 -4.58 -0.45
C ASP A 62 5.47 -4.98 -1.32
N SER A 63 5.35 -6.25 -1.71
CA SER A 63 4.21 -6.70 -2.52
C SER A 63 2.90 -6.67 -1.75
N THR A 64 1.83 -6.49 -2.47
CA THR A 64 0.45 -6.51 -1.96
C THR A 64 0.11 -7.84 -1.31
N GLU A 65 0.50 -8.94 -1.95
CA GLU A 65 0.27 -10.31 -1.49
C GLU A 65 1.02 -10.57 -0.18
N ALA A 66 2.30 -10.18 -0.10
CA ALA A 66 3.07 -10.33 1.13
C ALA A 66 2.44 -9.55 2.29
N LYS A 67 2.02 -8.29 2.06
CA LYS A 67 1.37 -7.47 3.09
C LYS A 67 0.02 -8.03 3.52
N LEU A 68 -0.73 -8.63 2.59
CA LEU A 68 -1.96 -9.36 2.88
C LEU A 68 -1.72 -10.53 3.84
N LEU A 69 -0.70 -11.34 3.55
CA LEU A 69 -0.36 -12.51 4.36
C LEU A 69 0.20 -12.10 5.74
N ILE A 70 1.08 -11.12 5.77
CA ILE A 70 1.66 -10.55 7.01
C ILE A 70 0.55 -10.07 7.94
N ALA A 71 -0.47 -9.39 7.42
CA ALA A 71 -1.59 -8.89 8.22
C ALA A 71 -2.38 -10.00 8.93
N ASN A 72 -2.29 -11.24 8.47
CA ASN A 72 -2.96 -12.38 9.08
C ASN A 72 -2.05 -13.14 10.05
N CYS A 73 -0.74 -13.18 9.82
CA CYS A 73 0.16 -13.95 10.65
C CYS A 73 1.00 -13.13 11.64
N PHE A 74 0.97 -11.80 11.54
CA PHE A 74 1.59 -10.92 12.54
C PHE A 74 0.54 -10.01 13.20
N GLU A 75 0.82 -9.59 14.41
CA GLU A 75 0.06 -8.57 15.12
C GLU A 75 1.00 -7.47 15.65
N GLY A 76 0.69 -6.22 15.33
CA GLY A 76 1.42 -5.03 15.77
C GLY A 76 0.99 -4.54 17.15
N LEU A 77 1.55 -3.40 17.59
CA LEU A 77 1.12 -2.72 18.83
C LEU A 77 -0.39 -2.43 18.79
N VAL A 78 -0.86 -1.94 17.67
CA VAL A 78 -2.26 -1.61 17.40
C VAL A 78 -2.67 -2.20 16.04
N ARG A 79 -3.95 -2.28 15.78
CA ARG A 79 -4.53 -2.78 14.53
C ARG A 79 -5.76 -1.97 14.14
N LEU A 80 -6.28 -2.20 12.95
CA LEU A 80 -7.56 -1.64 12.52
C LEU A 80 -8.69 -2.62 12.79
N ASP A 81 -9.85 -2.11 13.17
CA ASP A 81 -11.09 -2.89 13.20
C ASP A 81 -11.83 -2.84 11.86
N LYS A 82 -13.00 -3.47 11.78
CA LYS A 82 -13.86 -3.50 10.60
C LYS A 82 -14.32 -2.12 10.11
N ASP A 83 -14.31 -1.11 10.97
CA ASP A 83 -14.74 0.26 10.70
C ASP A 83 -13.51 1.17 10.46
N ASN A 84 -12.32 0.58 10.27
CA ASN A 84 -11.04 1.28 10.05
C ASN A 84 -10.57 2.14 11.24
N LYS A 85 -11.06 1.87 12.43
CA LYS A 85 -10.61 2.53 13.65
C LYS A 85 -9.41 1.79 14.23
N THR A 86 -8.45 2.55 14.74
CA THR A 86 -7.32 1.99 15.46
C THR A 86 -7.78 1.46 16.82
N VAL A 87 -7.51 0.19 17.06
CA VAL A 87 -7.87 -0.55 18.27
C VAL A 87 -6.66 -1.30 18.82
N PRO A 88 -6.71 -1.75 20.09
CA PRO A 88 -5.66 -2.57 20.69
C PRO A 88 -5.28 -3.79 19.86
N GLY A 89 -3.97 -4.03 19.72
CA GLY A 89 -3.34 -5.23 19.18
C GLY A 89 -2.58 -5.99 20.26
N VAL A 90 -1.26 -6.12 20.13
CA VAL A 90 -0.39 -6.63 21.21
C VAL A 90 -0.38 -5.67 22.41
N ALA A 91 -0.47 -4.36 22.18
CA ALA A 91 -0.72 -3.42 23.27
C ALA A 91 -2.21 -3.49 23.69
N GLU A 92 -2.47 -3.68 24.96
CA GLU A 92 -3.83 -3.61 25.54
C GLU A 92 -4.31 -2.17 25.73
N SER A 93 -3.37 -1.24 25.89
CA SER A 93 -3.65 0.19 26.02
C SER A 93 -2.41 1.02 25.71
N TRP A 94 -2.60 2.33 25.57
CA TRP A 94 -1.50 3.28 25.42
C TRP A 94 -1.87 4.65 26.00
N ASP A 95 -0.84 5.38 26.43
CA ASP A 95 -0.92 6.77 26.85
C ASP A 95 -0.23 7.67 25.84
N VAL A 96 -0.75 8.88 25.67
CA VAL A 96 -0.15 9.93 24.82
C VAL A 96 0.12 11.16 25.68
N SER A 97 1.36 11.66 25.61
CA SER A 97 1.71 12.90 26.32
C SER A 97 0.91 14.11 25.81
N SER A 98 0.76 15.13 26.64
CA SER A 98 -0.06 16.31 26.33
C SER A 98 0.42 17.09 25.08
N ASP A 99 1.69 16.96 24.73
CA ASP A 99 2.28 17.55 23.52
C ASP A 99 2.15 16.67 22.27
N GLY A 100 1.55 15.47 22.42
CA GLY A 100 1.38 14.51 21.32
C GLY A 100 2.68 13.88 20.81
N LEU A 101 3.79 14.00 21.55
CA LEU A 101 5.11 13.53 21.09
C LEU A 101 5.52 12.19 21.69
N THR A 102 4.99 11.77 22.83
CA THR A 102 5.39 10.52 23.47
C THR A 102 4.19 9.60 23.60
N TYR A 103 4.35 8.39 23.09
CA TYR A 103 3.39 7.30 23.17
C TYR A 103 3.98 6.20 24.06
N THR A 104 3.25 5.78 25.08
CA THR A 104 3.62 4.69 25.97
C THR A 104 2.62 3.56 25.79
N PHE A 105 3.06 2.45 25.23
CA PHE A 105 2.23 1.27 24.97
C PHE A 105 2.43 0.22 26.05
N HIS A 106 1.32 -0.28 26.62
CA HIS A 106 1.28 -1.34 27.63
C HIS A 106 0.93 -2.66 26.93
N LEU A 107 1.84 -3.60 26.91
CA LEU A 107 1.67 -4.86 26.18
C LEU A 107 0.92 -5.89 27.04
N ARG A 108 0.08 -6.68 26.37
CA ARG A 108 -0.49 -7.90 26.94
C ARG A 108 0.62 -8.90 27.29
N LYS A 109 0.45 -9.64 28.38
CA LYS A 109 1.44 -10.64 28.86
C LYS A 109 1.18 -12.05 28.32
N ASP A 110 0.10 -12.24 27.58
CA ASP A 110 -0.36 -13.51 27.03
C ASP A 110 -0.20 -13.62 25.51
N THR A 111 0.67 -12.79 24.94
CA THR A 111 1.00 -12.83 23.52
C THR A 111 2.27 -13.63 23.31
N HIS A 112 2.19 -14.61 22.40
CA HIS A 112 3.27 -15.54 22.13
C HIS A 112 3.60 -15.61 20.64
N TRP A 113 4.86 -15.86 20.36
CA TRP A 113 5.33 -16.29 19.06
C TRP A 113 4.93 -17.76 18.86
N LYS A 114 4.36 -18.07 17.69
CA LYS A 114 3.97 -19.42 17.33
C LYS A 114 5.10 -20.13 16.60
N LEU A 115 5.64 -21.16 17.24
CA LEU A 115 6.57 -22.10 16.65
C LEU A 115 5.82 -23.18 15.89
N LEU A 116 6.29 -23.55 14.71
CA LEU A 116 5.87 -24.77 14.05
C LEU A 116 6.61 -25.96 14.66
N ASN A 117 5.89 -27.05 14.89
CA ASN A 117 6.49 -28.30 15.43
C ASN A 117 7.61 -28.89 14.55
N SER A 118 7.62 -28.52 13.25
CA SER A 118 8.67 -28.91 12.29
C SER A 118 9.99 -28.13 12.42
N PHE A 119 10.03 -27.06 13.22
CA PHE A 119 11.27 -26.28 13.40
C PHE A 119 12.35 -26.99 14.19
N GLU A 120 12.00 -28.00 14.99
CA GLU A 120 12.98 -28.69 15.80
C GLU A 120 14.14 -29.28 15.00
N ASP A 121 13.92 -29.59 13.73
CA ASP A 121 14.95 -30.19 12.86
C ASP A 121 15.78 -29.19 12.06
N VAL A 122 15.41 -27.91 12.02
CA VAL A 122 15.98 -26.93 11.11
C VAL A 122 16.82 -25.85 11.80
N LEU A 123 16.56 -25.58 13.06
CA LEU A 123 17.35 -24.61 13.82
C LEU A 123 18.71 -25.21 14.26
N PRO A 124 19.79 -24.41 14.27
CA PRO A 124 21.08 -24.87 14.77
C PRO A 124 20.99 -25.49 16.17
N GLU A 125 21.79 -26.55 16.44
CA GLU A 125 21.65 -27.44 17.60
C GLU A 125 21.70 -26.74 18.98
N GLY A 126 22.25 -25.54 19.10
CA GLY A 126 22.25 -24.73 20.32
C GLY A 126 20.97 -23.91 20.58
N TYR A 127 20.10 -23.78 19.57
CA TYR A 127 18.97 -22.86 19.60
C TYR A 127 17.69 -23.47 20.21
N LYS A 128 17.53 -24.79 20.15
CA LYS A 128 16.34 -25.53 20.58
C LYS A 128 16.01 -25.45 22.07
N LYS A 129 16.94 -25.07 22.93
CA LYS A 129 16.81 -25.17 24.38
C LYS A 129 16.46 -23.89 25.12
N ASN A 130 16.60 -22.71 24.51
CA ASN A 130 16.42 -21.41 25.18
C ASN A 130 15.54 -20.44 24.37
N TYR A 131 14.55 -20.94 23.69
CA TYR A 131 13.70 -20.12 22.85
C TYR A 131 12.65 -19.39 23.68
N ARG A 132 12.70 -18.06 23.69
CA ARG A 132 11.63 -17.24 24.26
C ARG A 132 10.42 -17.25 23.31
N THR A 133 9.27 -17.63 23.81
CA THR A 133 8.02 -17.60 23.03
C THR A 133 7.20 -16.34 23.32
N GLU A 134 7.38 -15.68 24.46
CA GLU A 134 6.66 -14.45 24.77
C GLU A 134 7.03 -13.33 23.82
N VAL A 135 6.03 -12.56 23.36
CA VAL A 135 6.25 -11.29 22.65
C VAL A 135 6.52 -10.21 23.69
N ILE A 136 7.64 -9.52 23.57
CA ILE A 136 8.04 -8.48 24.52
C ILE A 136 8.35 -7.16 23.82
N ALA A 137 8.47 -6.10 24.60
CA ALA A 137 8.76 -4.75 24.12
C ALA A 137 10.03 -4.66 23.26
N ALA A 138 11.05 -5.47 23.59
CA ALA A 138 12.29 -5.51 22.81
C ALA A 138 12.07 -5.97 21.36
N ASP A 139 11.08 -6.80 21.08
CA ASP A 139 10.77 -7.26 19.72
C ASP A 139 10.26 -6.10 18.83
N PHE A 140 9.48 -5.20 19.40
CA PHE A 140 9.03 -3.98 18.71
C PHE A 140 10.18 -3.00 18.52
N VAL A 141 11.01 -2.80 19.53
CA VAL A 141 12.20 -1.93 19.43
C VAL A 141 13.14 -2.44 18.34
N PHE A 142 13.37 -3.74 18.28
CA PHE A 142 14.23 -4.36 17.28
C PHE A 142 13.62 -4.25 15.87
N GLY A 143 12.32 -4.57 15.70
CA GLY A 143 11.63 -4.44 14.43
C GLY A 143 11.64 -3.01 13.88
N LEU A 144 11.32 -2.01 14.71
CA LEU A 144 11.33 -0.60 14.31
C LEU A 144 12.74 -0.08 13.99
N ARG A 145 13.77 -0.53 14.72
CA ARG A 145 15.16 -0.20 14.38
C ARG A 145 15.59 -0.80 13.05
N ARG A 146 15.26 -2.06 12.79
CA ARG A 146 15.49 -2.69 11.48
C ARG A 146 14.79 -1.91 10.36
N ALA A 147 13.54 -1.51 10.56
CA ALA A 147 12.74 -0.81 9.56
C ALA A 147 13.36 0.50 9.09
N VAL A 148 14.07 1.22 9.96
CA VAL A 148 14.71 2.50 9.60
C VAL A 148 16.20 2.36 9.28
N ASP A 149 16.82 1.21 9.60
CA ASP A 149 18.22 0.95 9.27
C ASP A 149 18.38 0.87 7.74
N PRO A 150 19.22 1.71 7.12
CA PRO A 150 19.42 1.70 5.68
C PRO A 150 20.02 0.39 5.15
N SER A 151 20.64 -0.44 6.00
CA SER A 151 21.12 -1.76 5.62
C SER A 151 20.00 -2.77 5.37
N THR A 152 18.81 -2.55 5.94
CA THR A 152 17.62 -3.37 5.74
C THR A 152 16.98 -3.11 4.36
N GLN A 153 17.20 -1.93 3.78
CA GLN A 153 16.59 -1.53 2.49
C GLN A 153 15.06 -1.60 2.48
N ALA A 154 14.44 -1.26 3.61
CA ALA A 154 12.99 -1.25 3.76
C ALA A 154 12.34 -0.19 2.86
N GLY A 155 11.47 -0.62 1.93
CA GLY A 155 10.79 0.28 0.98
C GLY A 155 9.85 1.28 1.63
N ASP A 156 9.24 0.91 2.76
CA ASP A 156 8.28 1.73 3.52
C ASP A 156 8.91 2.48 4.72
N ALA A 157 10.25 2.58 4.82
CA ALA A 157 10.94 3.24 5.94
C ALA A 157 10.48 4.69 6.17
N ASP A 158 10.11 5.40 5.11
CA ASP A 158 9.60 6.77 5.15
C ASP A 158 8.33 6.94 5.99
N LYS A 159 7.52 5.91 6.12
CA LYS A 159 6.31 5.89 6.96
C LYS A 159 6.62 6.13 8.45
N LEU A 160 7.83 5.73 8.88
CA LEU A 160 8.29 5.85 10.26
C LEU A 160 9.07 7.14 10.55
N PHE A 161 9.24 8.05 9.59
CA PHE A 161 10.05 9.27 9.76
C PHE A 161 9.45 10.30 10.72
N SER A 162 8.23 10.09 11.21
CA SER A 162 7.70 10.85 12.35
C SER A 162 8.36 10.47 13.68
N ILE A 163 8.95 9.28 13.80
CA ILE A 163 9.71 8.86 14.99
C ILE A 163 11.03 9.64 15.06
N ARG A 164 11.38 10.10 16.26
CA ARG A 164 12.60 10.87 16.49
C ARG A 164 13.84 10.12 15.97
N ASN A 165 14.68 10.81 15.22
CA ASN A 165 15.90 10.35 14.57
C ASN A 165 15.70 9.30 13.43
N ALA A 166 14.47 8.88 13.11
CA ALA A 166 14.24 7.86 12.07
C ALA A 166 14.78 8.30 10.70
N TYR A 167 14.51 9.54 10.30
CA TYR A 167 15.03 10.09 9.05
C TYR A 167 16.56 10.18 9.05
N GLU A 168 17.16 10.69 10.12
CA GLU A 168 18.61 10.85 10.26
C GLU A 168 19.34 9.50 10.20
N ILE A 169 18.76 8.46 10.83
CA ILE A 169 19.29 7.09 10.78
C ILE A 169 19.23 6.56 9.35
N ASN A 170 18.06 6.68 8.71
CA ASN A 170 17.86 6.19 7.35
C ASN A 170 18.83 6.88 6.35
N GLN A 171 19.14 8.17 6.57
CA GLN A 171 20.14 8.93 5.81
C GLN A 171 21.58 8.68 6.27
N LYS A 172 21.87 7.69 7.13
CA LYS A 172 23.20 7.37 7.67
C LYS A 172 23.86 8.52 8.44
N LYS A 173 23.06 9.44 9.01
CA LYS A 173 23.54 10.60 9.77
C LYS A 173 23.54 10.37 11.28
N SER A 174 22.88 9.32 11.73
CA SER A 174 22.76 8.94 13.15
C SER A 174 22.83 7.42 13.31
N ASP A 175 23.26 6.96 14.48
CA ASP A 175 23.29 5.54 14.83
C ASP A 175 21.86 5.02 15.07
N VAL A 176 21.61 3.76 14.70
CA VAL A 176 20.30 3.12 14.82
C VAL A 176 19.82 3.02 16.28
N SER A 177 20.73 2.98 17.25
CA SER A 177 20.39 2.98 18.68
C SER A 177 19.77 4.29 19.15
N SER A 178 19.97 5.39 18.41
CA SER A 178 19.42 6.71 18.72
C SER A 178 17.94 6.88 18.33
N LEU A 179 17.34 5.88 17.69
CA LEU A 179 15.91 5.91 17.34
C LEU A 179 15.06 6.18 18.59
N GLY A 180 14.09 7.06 18.47
CA GLY A 180 13.16 7.42 19.52
C GLY A 180 12.23 6.29 19.98
N VAL A 181 12.77 5.06 20.10
CA VAL A 181 12.00 3.88 20.55
C VAL A 181 12.80 3.13 21.60
N GLN A 182 12.16 2.79 22.72
CA GLN A 182 12.80 2.04 23.80
C GLN A 182 11.83 1.10 24.52
N ALA A 183 12.33 -0.01 24.99
CA ALA A 183 11.66 -0.89 25.93
C ALA A 183 11.97 -0.41 27.33
N GLN A 184 10.98 0.10 28.06
CA GLN A 184 11.14 0.52 29.44
C GLN A 184 11.24 -0.70 30.38
N ASP A 185 10.49 -1.72 30.04
CA ASP A 185 10.52 -3.07 30.61
C ASP A 185 10.04 -4.08 29.54
N ASN A 186 9.81 -5.34 29.91
CA ASN A 186 9.38 -6.37 28.96
C ASN A 186 8.01 -6.09 28.30
N TYR A 187 7.17 -5.27 28.93
CA TYR A 187 5.79 -5.06 28.50
C TYR A 187 5.44 -3.57 28.29
N THR A 188 6.45 -2.71 28.27
CA THR A 188 6.25 -1.28 28.04
C THR A 188 7.14 -0.78 26.92
N VAL A 189 6.52 -0.37 25.79
CA VAL A 189 7.20 0.28 24.66
C VAL A 189 6.95 1.78 24.72
N VAL A 190 8.01 2.58 24.70
CA VAL A 190 7.91 4.04 24.63
C VAL A 190 8.42 4.50 23.28
N ILE A 191 7.59 5.24 22.54
CA ILE A 191 7.94 5.83 21.25
C ILE A 191 7.85 7.35 21.36
N THR A 192 8.93 8.02 20.97
CA THR A 192 8.99 9.49 20.94
C THR A 192 9.07 9.97 19.51
N LEU A 193 8.18 10.89 19.14
CA LEU A 193 8.12 11.50 17.81
C LEU A 193 9.04 12.72 17.72
N ALA A 194 9.49 13.02 16.51
CA ALA A 194 10.17 14.26 16.18
C ALA A 194 9.19 15.44 16.06
N ARG A 195 7.95 15.14 15.68
CA ARG A 195 6.83 16.07 15.56
C ARG A 195 5.53 15.34 15.78
N ALA A 196 4.52 16.02 16.32
CA ALA A 196 3.19 15.44 16.50
C ALA A 196 2.64 14.97 15.13
N ASN A 197 2.08 13.76 15.14
CA ASN A 197 1.49 13.15 13.95
C ASN A 197 0.15 12.51 14.35
N PRO A 198 -0.99 13.08 13.96
CA PRO A 198 -2.31 12.54 14.29
C PRO A 198 -2.54 11.11 13.76
N ASP A 199 -1.87 10.75 12.66
CA ASP A 199 -2.00 9.44 12.03
C ASP A 199 -0.99 8.41 12.54
N PHE A 200 -0.22 8.75 13.58
CA PHE A 200 0.87 7.88 14.05
C PHE A 200 0.38 6.49 14.46
N LEU A 201 -0.73 6.39 15.19
CA LEU A 201 -1.30 5.10 15.56
C LEU A 201 -1.68 4.27 14.31
N ARG A 202 -2.19 4.92 13.27
CA ARG A 202 -2.52 4.25 12.01
C ARG A 202 -1.27 3.74 11.29
N ILE A 203 -0.16 4.48 11.35
CA ILE A 203 1.13 4.02 10.80
C ILE A 203 1.60 2.76 11.51
N LEU A 204 1.39 2.64 12.81
CA LEU A 204 1.75 1.46 13.59
C LEU A 204 0.92 0.20 13.27
N THR A 205 -0.13 0.31 12.46
CA THR A 205 -0.87 -0.85 11.96
C THR A 205 -0.26 -1.46 10.69
N LEU A 206 0.73 -0.79 10.09
CA LEU A 206 1.38 -1.23 8.85
C LEU A 206 2.37 -2.38 9.13
N PRO A 207 2.61 -3.27 8.16
CA PRO A 207 3.57 -4.37 8.29
C PRO A 207 4.93 -3.93 8.80
N ILE A 208 5.46 -2.82 8.31
CA ILE A 208 6.78 -2.30 8.68
C ILE A 208 6.95 -2.03 10.19
N ALA A 209 5.84 -1.82 10.92
CA ALA A 209 5.85 -1.59 12.37
C ALA A 209 5.60 -2.88 13.20
N MET A 210 5.50 -4.05 12.56
CA MET A 210 5.33 -5.32 13.26
C MET A 210 6.58 -5.69 14.08
N PRO A 211 6.42 -6.48 15.15
CA PRO A 211 7.55 -6.92 15.96
C PRO A 211 8.44 -7.90 15.18
N CYS A 212 9.72 -7.97 15.57
CA CYS A 212 10.69 -8.94 15.07
C CYS A 212 11.44 -9.57 16.24
N HIS A 213 11.41 -10.90 16.33
CA HIS A 213 12.14 -11.62 17.37
C HIS A 213 13.64 -11.62 17.08
N GLU A 214 14.42 -10.85 17.84
CA GLU A 214 15.82 -10.57 17.57
C GLU A 214 16.67 -11.85 17.47
N ASP A 215 16.55 -12.77 18.44
CA ASP A 215 17.34 -13.99 18.45
C ASP A 215 17.00 -14.92 17.29
N PHE A 216 15.71 -15.01 16.92
CA PHE A 216 15.28 -15.80 15.77
C PHE A 216 15.80 -15.18 14.46
N PHE A 217 15.71 -13.88 14.32
CA PHE A 217 16.25 -13.15 13.17
C PHE A 217 17.75 -13.40 13.02
N LYS A 218 18.53 -13.29 14.13
CA LYS A 218 19.97 -13.55 14.13
C LYS A 218 20.30 -14.99 13.77
N ALA A 219 19.51 -15.95 14.21
CA ALA A 219 19.74 -17.38 13.95
C ALA A 219 19.41 -17.77 12.51
N THR A 220 18.35 -17.18 11.94
CA THR A 220 17.95 -17.46 10.56
C THR A 220 18.82 -16.73 9.54
N HIS A 221 19.61 -15.73 9.98
CA HIS A 221 20.45 -14.91 9.11
C HIS A 221 19.63 -14.29 7.97
N ALA A 222 20.13 -14.35 6.73
CA ALA A 222 19.46 -13.82 5.54
C ALA A 222 18.22 -14.62 5.09
N LYS A 223 17.79 -15.64 5.84
CA LYS A 223 16.63 -16.50 5.49
C LYS A 223 15.36 -16.13 6.24
N TYR A 224 15.39 -15.12 7.09
CA TYR A 224 14.22 -14.70 7.88
C TYR A 224 13.02 -14.44 6.97
N CYS A 225 11.90 -15.14 7.23
CA CYS A 225 10.65 -15.07 6.50
C CYS A 225 10.73 -15.33 4.96
N LEU A 226 11.76 -16.01 4.47
CA LEU A 226 11.85 -16.45 3.07
C LEU A 226 11.22 -17.82 2.82
N ASP A 227 10.88 -18.55 3.85
CA ASP A 227 10.35 -19.90 3.77
C ASP A 227 9.54 -20.16 5.05
N LEU A 228 8.64 -21.12 4.99
CA LEU A 228 7.87 -21.62 6.13
C LEU A 228 8.74 -21.85 7.38
N LYS A 229 9.90 -22.48 7.21
CA LYS A 229 10.84 -22.82 8.29
C LYS A 229 11.45 -21.61 8.99
N TYR A 230 11.47 -20.47 8.32
CA TYR A 230 12.11 -19.25 8.80
C TYR A 230 11.09 -18.15 9.11
N THR A 231 9.79 -18.51 9.15
CA THR A 231 8.69 -17.59 9.45
C THR A 231 8.15 -17.86 10.85
N PHE A 232 8.19 -16.82 11.70
CA PHE A 232 7.80 -16.88 13.10
C PHE A 232 6.68 -15.86 13.32
N CYS A 233 5.49 -16.34 13.63
CA CYS A 233 4.25 -15.54 13.65
C CYS A 233 3.79 -15.27 15.09
N ASN A 234 3.14 -14.13 15.33
CA ASN A 234 2.50 -13.79 16.61
C ASN A 234 1.02 -13.42 16.44
N GLY A 235 0.48 -13.61 15.25
CA GLY A 235 -0.88 -13.20 14.87
C GLY A 235 -1.94 -14.29 15.03
N PRO A 236 -3.17 -14.00 14.57
CA PRO A 236 -4.33 -14.91 14.65
C PRO A 236 -4.22 -16.16 13.81
N PHE A 237 -3.37 -16.14 12.79
CA PHE A 237 -3.02 -17.28 11.97
C PHE A 237 -1.52 -17.50 11.96
N TYR A 238 -1.07 -18.69 11.60
CA TYR A 238 0.32 -19.01 11.36
C TYR A 238 0.48 -19.77 10.06
N LEU A 239 1.60 -19.55 9.38
CA LEU A 239 1.91 -20.22 8.12
C LEU A 239 2.05 -21.72 8.34
N SER A 240 1.28 -22.53 7.61
CA SER A 240 1.28 -23.98 7.73
C SER A 240 1.82 -24.70 6.50
N ARG A 241 1.70 -24.05 5.35
CA ARG A 241 2.19 -24.54 4.06
C ARG A 241 2.60 -23.38 3.18
N TRP A 242 3.70 -23.56 2.48
CA TRP A 242 4.13 -22.68 1.39
C TRP A 242 4.74 -23.54 0.30
N ALA A 243 3.97 -23.78 -0.74
CA ALA A 243 4.41 -24.47 -1.94
C ALA A 243 4.58 -23.43 -3.03
N GLU A 244 5.84 -23.09 -3.29
CA GLU A 244 6.26 -22.07 -4.26
C GLU A 244 5.47 -22.17 -5.58
N ASP A 245 5.01 -21.03 -6.08
CA ASP A 245 4.23 -20.90 -7.32
C ASP A 245 2.93 -21.72 -7.38
N ASN A 246 2.42 -22.20 -6.27
CA ASN A 246 1.24 -23.07 -6.26
C ASN A 246 0.21 -22.67 -5.20
N THR A 247 0.51 -22.96 -3.93
CA THR A 247 -0.44 -22.75 -2.84
C THR A 247 0.26 -22.33 -1.55
N LEU A 248 -0.45 -21.52 -0.77
CA LEU A 248 -0.06 -21.14 0.57
C LEU A 248 -1.24 -21.36 1.51
N SER A 249 -1.00 -21.91 2.70
CA SER A 249 -2.01 -22.07 3.74
C SER A 249 -1.56 -21.46 5.05
N MET A 250 -2.53 -20.92 5.79
CA MET A 250 -2.35 -20.47 7.16
C MET A 250 -3.43 -21.13 8.03
N TYR A 251 -3.04 -21.75 9.14
CA TYR A 251 -3.96 -22.26 10.12
C TYR A 251 -4.22 -21.28 11.23
N LYS A 252 -5.41 -21.33 11.78
CA LYS A 252 -5.80 -20.59 12.97
C LYS A 252 -4.86 -20.89 14.13
N ASN A 253 -4.43 -19.84 14.80
CA ASN A 253 -3.57 -19.95 15.97
C ASN A 253 -4.42 -20.04 17.24
N ASP A 254 -4.60 -21.25 17.77
CA ASP A 254 -5.39 -21.48 18.98
C ASP A 254 -4.76 -20.86 20.25
N GLU A 255 -3.47 -20.55 20.20
CA GLU A 255 -2.75 -19.87 21.29
C GLU A 255 -2.91 -18.35 21.23
N TYR A 256 -3.45 -17.81 20.14
CA TYR A 256 -3.68 -16.39 19.99
C TYR A 256 -4.75 -15.87 20.96
N LYS A 257 -4.41 -14.87 21.76
CA LYS A 257 -5.27 -14.28 22.80
C LYS A 257 -5.70 -12.85 22.47
N GLY A 258 -5.42 -12.38 21.25
CA GLY A 258 -5.81 -11.03 20.81
C GLY A 258 -7.32 -10.85 20.63
N ASN A 259 -7.68 -9.65 20.24
CA ASN A 259 -9.08 -9.25 20.09
C ASN A 259 -9.75 -9.76 18.81
N ILE A 260 -8.97 -10.27 17.83
CA ILE A 260 -9.52 -10.92 16.65
C ILE A 260 -9.99 -12.33 17.04
N LYS A 261 -11.20 -12.68 16.61
CA LYS A 261 -11.70 -14.05 16.71
C LYS A 261 -11.86 -14.58 15.30
N PRO A 262 -10.83 -15.22 14.72
CA PRO A 262 -10.91 -15.75 13.37
C PRO A 262 -12.08 -16.75 13.29
N LYS A 263 -12.91 -16.61 12.25
CA LYS A 263 -13.98 -17.57 11.99
C LYS A 263 -13.45 -18.79 11.23
N PRO A 264 -12.68 -18.60 10.11
CA PRO A 264 -12.12 -19.76 9.41
C PRO A 264 -11.03 -20.42 10.26
N ASP A 265 -10.91 -21.73 10.14
CA ASP A 265 -9.85 -22.52 10.74
C ASP A 265 -8.60 -22.54 9.85
N GLU A 266 -8.79 -22.31 8.53
CA GLU A 266 -7.73 -22.23 7.54
C GLU A 266 -7.98 -21.08 6.55
N LEU A 267 -6.92 -20.36 6.21
CA LEU A 267 -6.85 -19.49 5.02
C LEU A 267 -6.03 -20.22 3.96
N TYR A 268 -6.65 -20.45 2.80
CA TYR A 268 -6.02 -21.15 1.70
C TYR A 268 -5.90 -20.24 0.48
N PHE A 269 -4.67 -20.06 0.00
CA PHE A 269 -4.36 -19.17 -1.12
C PHE A 269 -3.89 -19.98 -2.33
N TYR A 270 -4.53 -19.74 -3.48
CA TYR A 270 -4.02 -20.16 -4.77
C TYR A 270 -3.10 -19.07 -5.32
N VAL A 271 -1.86 -19.42 -5.59
CA VAL A 271 -0.81 -18.51 -6.06
C VAL A 271 -0.79 -18.47 -7.60
N ASN A 272 -0.26 -17.38 -8.18
CA ASN A 272 -0.11 -17.18 -9.63
C ASN A 272 -1.42 -17.39 -10.40
N THR A 273 -2.52 -16.84 -9.88
CA THR A 273 -3.84 -16.99 -10.49
C THR A 273 -4.13 -15.85 -11.46
N GLU A 274 -4.29 -16.18 -12.73
CA GLU A 274 -4.72 -15.24 -13.76
C GLU A 274 -6.17 -14.76 -13.51
N GLU A 275 -6.40 -13.47 -13.66
CA GLU A 275 -7.70 -12.83 -13.41
C GLU A 275 -8.82 -13.44 -14.27
N SER A 276 -8.52 -13.79 -15.51
CA SER A 276 -9.48 -14.47 -16.42
C SER A 276 -10.08 -15.75 -15.85
N SER A 277 -9.32 -16.46 -15.00
CA SER A 277 -9.78 -17.68 -14.34
C SER A 277 -10.55 -17.39 -13.05
N VAL A 278 -10.34 -16.23 -12.42
CA VAL A 278 -10.95 -15.87 -11.12
C VAL A 278 -12.46 -15.77 -11.21
N VAL A 279 -12.99 -15.06 -12.23
CA VAL A 279 -14.43 -14.90 -12.48
C VAL A 279 -15.13 -16.26 -12.57
N LYS A 280 -14.56 -17.19 -13.34
CA LYS A 280 -15.10 -18.55 -13.49
C LYS A 280 -15.12 -19.28 -12.15
N LYS A 281 -14.03 -19.23 -11.37
CA LYS A 281 -13.90 -19.96 -10.11
C LYS A 281 -14.77 -19.36 -8.99
N ILE A 282 -15.02 -18.03 -9.00
CA ILE A 282 -15.99 -17.39 -8.11
C ILE A 282 -17.41 -17.89 -8.43
N ARG A 283 -17.81 -17.94 -9.72
CA ARG A 283 -19.10 -18.51 -10.12
C ARG A 283 -19.27 -19.96 -9.70
N GLN A 284 -18.20 -20.74 -9.75
CA GLN A 284 -18.17 -22.13 -9.31
C GLN A 284 -18.08 -22.30 -7.80
N ARG A 285 -18.01 -21.19 -7.03
CA ARG A 285 -17.81 -21.19 -5.58
C ARG A 285 -16.55 -21.94 -5.14
N THR A 286 -15.52 -21.95 -5.99
CA THR A 286 -14.19 -22.48 -5.66
C THR A 286 -13.41 -21.47 -4.84
N TYR A 287 -13.64 -20.16 -5.07
CA TYR A 287 -13.10 -19.07 -4.28
C TYR A 287 -14.23 -18.42 -3.49
N ASP A 288 -13.96 -18.11 -2.22
CA ASP A 288 -14.89 -17.43 -1.32
C ASP A 288 -14.80 -15.91 -1.49
N CYS A 289 -13.62 -15.39 -1.82
CA CYS A 289 -13.39 -13.99 -2.12
C CYS A 289 -12.21 -13.82 -3.09
N ALA A 290 -12.15 -12.70 -3.76
CA ALA A 290 -11.04 -12.34 -4.63
C ALA A 290 -10.95 -10.82 -4.80
N PHE A 291 -9.75 -10.33 -5.10
CA PHE A 291 -9.56 -9.00 -5.68
C PHE A 291 -9.64 -9.13 -7.19
N VAL A 292 -10.45 -8.32 -7.81
CA VAL A 292 -10.65 -8.32 -9.27
C VAL A 292 -10.68 -6.88 -9.78
N SER A 293 -10.31 -6.71 -11.04
CA SER A 293 -10.54 -5.45 -11.75
C SER A 293 -12.03 -5.22 -11.94
N GLU A 294 -12.41 -4.01 -12.27
CA GLU A 294 -13.80 -3.69 -12.59
C GLU A 294 -14.29 -4.42 -13.85
N SER A 295 -13.42 -4.57 -14.86
CA SER A 295 -13.76 -5.33 -16.06
C SER A 295 -14.11 -6.77 -15.74
N ALA A 296 -13.32 -7.44 -14.91
CA ALA A 296 -13.57 -8.80 -14.46
C ALA A 296 -14.84 -8.88 -13.58
N TYR A 297 -15.09 -7.88 -12.72
CA TYR A 297 -16.33 -7.81 -11.94
C TYR A 297 -17.57 -7.65 -12.83
N ASN A 298 -17.51 -6.84 -13.87
CA ASN A 298 -18.64 -6.61 -14.79
C ASN A 298 -19.02 -7.86 -15.60
N GLU A 299 -18.14 -8.85 -15.66
CA GLU A 299 -18.49 -10.18 -16.20
C GLU A 299 -19.37 -10.98 -15.26
N LEU A 300 -19.36 -10.68 -13.93
CA LEU A 300 -20.20 -11.35 -12.94
C LEU A 300 -21.62 -10.78 -13.01
N SER A 301 -22.61 -11.66 -12.93
CA SER A 301 -24.01 -11.25 -13.00
C SER A 301 -24.58 -10.99 -11.60
N ASP A 302 -25.63 -10.16 -11.49
CA ASP A 302 -26.38 -9.93 -10.25
C ASP A 302 -26.96 -11.24 -9.65
N ASN A 303 -27.11 -12.29 -10.46
CA ASN A 303 -27.57 -13.61 -10.01
C ASN A 303 -26.50 -14.39 -9.23
N ASP A 304 -25.24 -13.98 -9.26
CA ASP A 304 -24.15 -14.68 -8.60
C ASP A 304 -24.18 -14.50 -7.06
N LYS A 305 -25.06 -13.63 -6.53
CA LYS A 305 -25.25 -13.34 -5.09
C LYS A 305 -23.94 -12.99 -4.39
N LEU A 306 -23.16 -12.14 -5.03
CA LEU A 306 -21.87 -11.67 -4.52
C LEU A 306 -22.07 -10.37 -3.74
N THR A 307 -21.27 -10.18 -2.70
CA THR A 307 -21.15 -8.89 -2.02
C THR A 307 -19.94 -8.18 -2.59
N ARG A 308 -20.15 -6.98 -3.15
CA ARG A 308 -19.10 -6.13 -3.68
C ARG A 308 -18.64 -5.12 -2.65
N TYR A 309 -17.33 -4.97 -2.54
CA TYR A 309 -16.69 -3.86 -1.85
C TYR A 309 -15.80 -3.11 -2.85
N SER A 310 -16.13 -1.85 -3.10
CA SER A 310 -15.30 -0.99 -3.96
C SER A 310 -14.22 -0.31 -3.12
N ILE A 311 -13.00 -0.30 -3.64
CA ILE A 311 -11.84 0.32 -3.01
C ILE A 311 -11.47 1.56 -3.82
N ASN A 312 -11.93 2.74 -3.38
CA ASN A 312 -11.67 4.02 -4.04
C ASN A 312 -10.44 4.70 -3.42
N ASN A 313 -9.27 4.12 -3.61
CA ASN A 313 -8.01 4.54 -2.98
C ASN A 313 -7.00 5.15 -3.95
N THR A 314 -7.35 5.20 -5.22
CA THR A 314 -6.45 5.66 -6.28
C THR A 314 -7.13 6.77 -7.06
N VAL A 315 -6.37 7.79 -7.42
CA VAL A 315 -6.79 8.85 -8.33
C VAL A 315 -5.85 8.80 -9.53
N TYR A 316 -6.43 8.56 -10.69
CA TYR A 316 -5.71 8.63 -11.97
C TYR A 316 -5.70 10.05 -12.49
N GLY A 317 -4.59 10.45 -13.10
CA GLY A 317 -4.48 11.79 -13.68
C GLY A 317 -3.35 11.91 -14.69
N LEU A 318 -3.33 13.04 -15.40
CA LEU A 318 -2.22 13.37 -16.29
C LEU A 318 -1.08 13.98 -15.49
N CYS A 319 0.03 13.27 -15.41
CA CYS A 319 1.28 13.72 -14.79
C CYS A 319 2.21 14.28 -15.86
N PHE A 320 2.44 15.60 -15.82
CA PHE A 320 3.30 16.29 -16.79
C PHE A 320 4.75 16.27 -16.33
N ASN A 321 5.68 15.86 -17.19
CA ASN A 321 7.09 16.07 -16.97
C ASN A 321 7.46 17.54 -17.21
N CYS A 322 7.63 18.29 -16.15
CA CYS A 322 7.96 19.72 -16.23
C CYS A 322 9.41 20.01 -16.66
N THR A 323 10.24 18.98 -16.87
CA THR A 323 11.61 19.12 -17.40
C THR A 323 11.68 18.83 -18.90
N ASP A 324 10.59 18.35 -19.51
CA ASP A 324 10.50 18.12 -20.95
C ASP A 324 10.58 19.44 -21.74
N ALA A 325 11.17 19.42 -22.92
CA ALA A 325 11.39 20.61 -23.74
C ALA A 325 10.10 21.39 -24.06
N VAL A 326 8.98 20.69 -24.30
CA VAL A 326 7.68 21.29 -24.62
C VAL A 326 6.90 21.57 -23.32
N LEU A 327 6.86 20.58 -22.43
CA LEU A 327 6.03 20.63 -21.23
C LEU A 327 6.67 21.38 -20.05
N SER A 328 7.91 21.86 -20.16
CA SER A 328 8.46 22.86 -19.25
C SER A 328 7.68 24.18 -19.30
N ASN A 329 7.08 24.48 -20.45
CA ASN A 329 6.24 25.67 -20.63
C ASN A 329 4.87 25.49 -19.96
N GLU A 330 4.53 26.38 -19.01
CA GLU A 330 3.26 26.33 -18.26
C GLU A 330 2.04 26.51 -19.17
N ASP A 331 2.10 27.39 -20.16
CA ASP A 331 0.96 27.63 -21.07
C ASP A 331 0.62 26.35 -21.86
N MET A 332 1.63 25.56 -22.26
CA MET A 332 1.43 24.29 -22.96
C MET A 332 0.70 23.26 -22.06
N ARG A 333 1.16 23.08 -20.83
CA ARG A 333 0.52 22.17 -19.87
C ARG A 333 -0.93 22.57 -19.56
N ARG A 334 -1.15 23.87 -19.34
CA ARG A 334 -2.50 24.43 -19.07
C ARG A 334 -3.42 24.28 -20.27
N ALA A 335 -2.92 24.45 -21.48
CA ALA A 335 -3.70 24.26 -22.68
C ALA A 335 -4.20 22.83 -22.80
N ILE A 336 -3.32 21.83 -22.60
CA ILE A 336 -3.70 20.40 -22.61
C ILE A 336 -4.75 20.12 -21.53
N ALA A 337 -4.54 20.61 -20.30
CA ALA A 337 -5.47 20.41 -19.20
C ALA A 337 -6.87 20.99 -19.51
N LEU A 338 -6.95 22.15 -20.17
CA LEU A 338 -8.20 22.81 -20.53
C LEU A 338 -9.00 22.14 -21.65
N VAL A 339 -8.36 21.29 -22.45
CA VAL A 339 -9.04 20.50 -23.51
C VAL A 339 -9.19 19.02 -23.15
N THR A 340 -8.73 18.63 -21.98
CA THR A 340 -8.93 17.29 -21.46
C THR A 340 -10.29 17.21 -20.79
N LYS A 341 -11.18 16.38 -21.33
CA LYS A 341 -12.51 16.11 -20.75
C LYS A 341 -12.34 15.14 -19.59
N THR A 342 -12.16 15.67 -18.41
CA THR A 342 -11.87 14.87 -17.21
C THR A 342 -12.99 13.90 -16.82
N ASP A 343 -14.24 14.23 -17.15
CA ASP A 343 -15.41 13.35 -16.99
C ASP A 343 -15.39 12.14 -17.94
N LYS A 344 -14.51 12.16 -18.95
CA LYS A 344 -14.30 11.05 -19.90
C LYS A 344 -13.03 10.27 -19.65
N LEU A 345 -12.20 10.68 -18.68
CA LEU A 345 -10.99 9.97 -18.30
C LEU A 345 -11.25 8.77 -17.37
N THR A 346 -12.49 8.32 -17.27
CA THR A 346 -12.85 7.19 -16.43
C THR A 346 -13.23 6.01 -17.31
N ALA A 347 -12.57 4.87 -17.12
CA ALA A 347 -12.83 3.65 -17.88
C ALA A 347 -14.18 3.01 -17.53
N SER A 348 -14.80 3.41 -16.43
CA SER A 348 -15.99 2.77 -15.92
C SER A 348 -16.97 3.72 -15.26
N ALA A 349 -18.24 3.28 -15.20
CA ALA A 349 -19.32 4.01 -14.54
C ALA A 349 -19.10 4.20 -13.02
N ASP A 350 -18.26 3.37 -12.41
CA ASP A 350 -17.97 3.40 -10.98
C ASP A 350 -16.77 4.29 -10.63
N ASN A 351 -15.95 4.67 -11.62
CA ASN A 351 -14.87 5.64 -11.45
C ASN A 351 -15.45 7.05 -11.54
N ALA A 352 -15.83 7.60 -10.41
CA ALA A 352 -16.31 8.97 -10.37
C ALA A 352 -15.18 9.96 -10.67
N PHE A 353 -15.47 10.97 -11.49
CA PHE A 353 -14.59 12.12 -11.61
C PHE A 353 -14.38 12.74 -10.22
N THR A 354 -13.13 12.70 -9.75
CA THR A 354 -12.77 13.36 -8.50
C THR A 354 -12.27 14.78 -8.75
N LYS A 355 -12.81 15.74 -8.02
CA LYS A 355 -12.41 17.14 -8.08
C LYS A 355 -11.18 17.45 -7.23
N GLY A 356 -10.33 16.47 -7.00
CA GLY A 356 -9.07 16.61 -6.25
C GLY A 356 -8.13 15.45 -6.46
N ILE A 357 -6.87 15.65 -6.09
CA ILE A 357 -5.76 14.71 -6.24
C ILE A 357 -5.63 13.71 -5.07
N VAL A 358 -6.42 13.90 -4.01
CA VAL A 358 -6.41 13.02 -2.85
C VAL A 358 -7.63 12.09 -2.94
N PRO A 359 -7.47 10.77 -2.85
CA PRO A 359 -8.58 9.83 -2.86
C PRO A 359 -9.59 10.06 -1.72
N ASP A 360 -10.84 9.69 -1.95
CA ASP A 360 -11.92 9.89 -0.97
C ASP A 360 -11.73 9.06 0.32
N CYS A 361 -11.01 7.95 0.24
CA CYS A 361 -10.69 7.10 1.39
C CYS A 361 -9.64 7.70 2.34
N VAL A 362 -8.96 8.80 1.96
CA VAL A 362 -7.96 9.43 2.81
C VAL A 362 -8.66 10.23 3.89
N CYS A 363 -8.46 9.79 5.13
CA CYS A 363 -8.99 10.45 6.32
C CYS A 363 -7.90 11.26 7.03
N PHE A 364 -8.30 12.33 7.69
CA PHE A 364 -7.51 13.11 8.63
C PHE A 364 -8.23 13.03 10.00
N GLY A 365 -7.69 12.23 10.90
CA GLY A 365 -8.43 11.81 12.08
C GLY A 365 -9.67 11.00 11.71
N GLU A 366 -10.84 11.39 12.21
CA GLU A 366 -12.13 10.74 11.94
C GLU A 366 -12.85 11.28 10.69
N SER A 367 -12.35 12.37 10.08
CA SER A 367 -12.99 13.05 8.95
C SER A 367 -12.29 12.73 7.64
N SER A 368 -13.05 12.58 6.56
CA SER A 368 -12.49 12.50 5.22
C SER A 368 -11.76 13.80 4.86
N TYR A 369 -10.56 13.67 4.27
CA TYR A 369 -9.85 14.84 3.74
C TYR A 369 -10.70 15.64 2.77
N ARG A 370 -11.51 14.97 1.95
CA ARG A 370 -12.36 15.59 0.94
C ARG A 370 -13.50 16.40 1.54
N GLU A 371 -14.11 15.90 2.62
CA GLU A 371 -15.13 16.64 3.36
C GLU A 371 -14.58 17.93 3.96
N THR A 372 -13.32 17.91 4.39
CA THR A 372 -12.66 19.07 4.98
C THR A 372 -12.11 20.04 3.92
N ALA A 373 -11.45 19.53 2.88
CA ALA A 373 -10.80 20.33 1.85
C ALA A 373 -11.74 20.82 0.76
N GLY A 374 -12.89 20.16 0.56
CA GLY A 374 -13.83 20.44 -0.51
C GLY A 374 -13.28 20.16 -1.90
N ASP A 375 -13.94 20.69 -2.91
CA ASP A 375 -13.55 20.58 -4.32
C ASP A 375 -12.37 21.50 -4.61
N ILE A 376 -11.18 20.92 -4.84
CA ILE A 376 -9.94 21.67 -5.13
C ILE A 376 -9.79 21.94 -6.63
N VAL A 377 -10.36 21.07 -7.48
CA VAL A 377 -10.29 21.17 -8.94
C VAL A 377 -11.68 21.29 -9.51
N GLY A 378 -12.00 22.44 -10.10
CA GLY A 378 -13.25 22.64 -10.85
C GLY A 378 -13.17 22.06 -12.26
N SER A 379 -14.31 21.97 -12.96
CA SER A 379 -14.32 21.70 -14.39
C SER A 379 -13.61 22.83 -15.13
N LEU A 380 -12.47 22.52 -15.74
CA LEU A 380 -11.60 23.52 -16.39
C LEU A 380 -11.78 23.55 -17.90
N TYR A 381 -12.68 22.75 -18.48
CA TYR A 381 -12.80 22.62 -19.94
C TYR A 381 -13.11 23.95 -20.62
N ASN A 382 -12.18 24.44 -21.44
CA ASN A 382 -12.33 25.71 -22.17
C ASN A 382 -11.45 25.72 -23.43
N GLU A 383 -12.02 25.38 -24.57
CA GLU A 383 -11.32 25.29 -25.86
C GLU A 383 -10.71 26.63 -26.31
N ALA A 384 -11.44 27.73 -26.13
CA ALA A 384 -10.99 29.06 -26.60
C ALA A 384 -9.72 29.50 -25.80
N GLN A 385 -9.75 29.33 -24.49
CA GLN A 385 -8.62 29.64 -23.64
C GLN A 385 -7.44 28.70 -23.91
N ALA A 386 -7.71 27.40 -24.09
CA ALA A 386 -6.70 26.42 -24.42
C ALA A 386 -5.96 26.76 -25.71
N LEU A 387 -6.71 27.10 -26.77
CA LEU A 387 -6.12 27.46 -28.05
C LEU A 387 -5.26 28.73 -27.96
N ALA A 388 -5.70 29.71 -27.17
CA ALA A 388 -4.93 30.94 -26.95
C ALA A 388 -3.58 30.64 -26.22
N LEU A 389 -3.64 29.81 -25.15
CA LEU A 389 -2.44 29.41 -24.40
C LEU A 389 -1.52 28.53 -25.25
N TRP A 390 -2.06 27.60 -26.03
CA TRP A 390 -1.31 26.75 -26.95
C TRP A 390 -0.50 27.57 -27.95
N LYS A 391 -1.14 28.52 -28.64
CA LYS A 391 -0.46 29.42 -29.59
C LYS A 391 0.62 30.28 -28.91
N LYS A 392 0.34 30.75 -27.68
CA LYS A 392 1.33 31.53 -26.91
C LYS A 392 2.53 30.64 -26.52
N GLY A 393 2.30 29.40 -26.10
CA GLY A 393 3.33 28.45 -25.76
C GLY A 393 4.19 28.06 -26.96
N LEU A 394 3.59 27.73 -28.12
CA LEU A 394 4.32 27.46 -29.36
C LEU A 394 5.24 28.61 -29.75
N LYS A 395 4.73 29.85 -29.69
CA LYS A 395 5.51 31.06 -29.97
C LYS A 395 6.67 31.24 -28.99
N ALA A 396 6.44 30.98 -27.71
CA ALA A 396 7.49 31.09 -26.67
C ALA A 396 8.59 30.06 -26.82
N LEU A 397 8.27 28.88 -27.39
CA LEU A 397 9.20 27.79 -27.66
C LEU A 397 9.84 27.89 -29.07
N ASP A 398 9.41 28.83 -29.88
CA ASP A 398 9.84 29.02 -31.28
C ASP A 398 9.62 27.76 -32.14
N ILE A 399 8.45 27.09 -31.94
CA ILE A 399 8.04 25.91 -32.69
C ILE A 399 6.66 26.11 -33.34
N SER A 400 6.41 25.43 -34.44
CA SER A 400 5.11 25.46 -35.13
C SER A 400 4.21 24.28 -34.76
N THR A 401 4.81 23.19 -34.32
CA THR A 401 4.13 21.95 -33.97
C THR A 401 4.82 21.33 -32.74
N ALA A 402 4.03 20.83 -31.81
CA ALA A 402 4.52 20.13 -30.62
C ALA A 402 4.25 18.62 -30.77
N GLU A 403 5.25 17.82 -30.48
CA GLU A 403 5.11 16.35 -30.39
C GLU A 403 4.89 15.97 -28.93
N ILE A 404 3.82 15.22 -28.65
CA ILE A 404 3.41 14.82 -27.31
C ILE A 404 3.20 13.31 -27.26
N THR A 405 3.88 12.63 -26.35
CA THR A 405 3.67 11.23 -26.05
C THR A 405 2.99 11.08 -24.69
N VAL A 406 1.88 10.34 -24.66
CA VAL A 406 1.19 9.96 -23.41
C VAL A 406 1.51 8.49 -23.15
N THR A 407 2.19 8.22 -22.04
CA THR A 407 2.50 6.87 -21.59
C THR A 407 1.42 6.40 -20.62
N CYS A 408 0.89 5.20 -20.82
CA CYS A 408 -0.11 4.58 -19.95
C CYS A 408 -0.07 3.06 -20.05
N THR A 409 -0.84 2.36 -19.19
CA THR A 409 -1.05 0.92 -19.30
C THR A 409 -1.98 0.57 -20.48
N GLU A 410 -2.03 -0.70 -20.87
CA GLU A 410 -2.88 -1.19 -21.94
C GLU A 410 -4.36 -0.91 -21.67
N ASP A 411 -4.83 -1.12 -20.45
CA ASP A 411 -6.23 -0.87 -20.03
C ASP A 411 -6.63 0.61 -20.18
N ASN A 412 -5.69 1.52 -20.03
CA ASN A 412 -5.92 2.96 -20.09
C ASN A 412 -5.72 3.54 -21.49
N ALA A 413 -5.17 2.76 -22.43
CA ALA A 413 -4.88 3.24 -23.77
C ALA A 413 -6.10 3.75 -24.54
N PRO A 414 -7.26 3.09 -24.51
CA PRO A 414 -8.47 3.59 -25.20
C PRO A 414 -8.90 4.99 -24.72
N ILE A 415 -8.82 5.23 -23.40
CA ILE A 415 -9.18 6.52 -22.79
C ILE A 415 -8.23 7.61 -23.27
N MET A 416 -6.94 7.32 -23.27
CA MET A 416 -5.92 8.26 -23.71
C MET A 416 -5.99 8.54 -25.21
N GLN A 417 -6.37 7.55 -26.02
CA GLN A 417 -6.65 7.75 -27.44
C GLN A 417 -7.83 8.72 -27.67
N GLU A 418 -8.92 8.59 -26.91
CA GLU A 418 -10.05 9.54 -26.99
C GLU A 418 -9.62 10.95 -26.57
N ALA A 419 -8.85 11.09 -25.49
CA ALA A 419 -8.33 12.37 -25.05
C ALA A 419 -7.45 13.03 -26.13
N ILE A 420 -6.54 12.28 -26.73
CA ILE A 420 -5.64 12.74 -27.81
C ILE A 420 -6.45 13.18 -29.04
N GLN A 421 -7.48 12.44 -29.42
CA GLN A 421 -8.35 12.84 -30.54
C GLN A 421 -9.01 14.21 -30.29
N ASN A 422 -9.44 14.46 -29.04
CA ASN A 422 -9.99 15.77 -28.69
C ASN A 422 -8.92 16.87 -28.72
N TRP A 423 -7.69 16.60 -28.28
CA TRP A 423 -6.60 17.57 -28.36
C TRP A 423 -6.25 17.90 -29.83
N GLN A 424 -6.16 16.88 -30.69
CA GLN A 424 -5.91 17.06 -32.13
C GLN A 424 -7.03 17.84 -32.81
N ARG A 425 -8.28 17.60 -32.41
CA ARG A 425 -9.42 18.36 -32.92
C ARG A 425 -9.29 19.86 -32.60
N VAL A 426 -8.87 20.21 -31.38
CA VAL A 426 -8.79 21.61 -30.92
C VAL A 426 -7.53 22.29 -31.45
N PHE A 427 -6.36 21.63 -31.34
CA PHE A 427 -5.07 22.20 -31.70
C PHE A 427 -4.69 21.99 -33.17
N SER A 428 -5.48 21.16 -33.90
CA SER A 428 -5.31 20.89 -35.32
C SER A 428 -3.89 20.37 -35.66
N THR A 429 -3.27 20.88 -36.72
CA THR A 429 -1.96 20.45 -37.19
C THR A 429 -0.78 20.90 -36.31
N SER A 430 -1.07 21.69 -35.27
CA SER A 430 -0.03 22.20 -34.35
C SER A 430 0.31 21.24 -33.21
N ILE A 431 -0.33 20.07 -33.15
CA ILE A 431 -0.03 18.96 -32.23
C ILE A 431 0.11 17.65 -32.98
N LEU A 432 1.14 16.87 -32.64
CA LEU A 432 1.28 15.47 -33.01
C LEU A 432 1.32 14.67 -31.69
N ALA A 433 0.20 14.06 -31.35
CA ALA A 433 0.09 13.32 -30.09
C ALA A 433 -0.12 11.82 -30.34
N LYS A 434 0.50 10.98 -29.51
CA LYS A 434 0.41 9.52 -29.56
C LYS A 434 0.34 8.91 -28.18
N VAL A 435 -0.23 7.70 -28.09
CA VAL A 435 -0.18 6.85 -26.90
C VAL A 435 1.02 5.91 -26.99
N GLU A 436 1.74 5.75 -25.91
CA GLU A 436 2.77 4.74 -25.69
C GLU A 436 2.29 3.80 -24.56
N VAL A 437 2.10 2.53 -24.89
CA VAL A 437 1.66 1.52 -23.91
C VAL A 437 2.88 0.89 -23.24
N LYS A 438 2.87 0.82 -21.92
CA LYS A 438 3.90 0.20 -21.09
C LYS A 438 3.28 -0.64 -19.97
N SER A 439 4.01 -1.64 -19.50
CA SER A 439 3.67 -2.38 -18.28
C SER A 439 3.82 -1.50 -17.04
N ASP A 440 3.22 -1.90 -15.90
CA ASP A 440 3.35 -1.18 -14.62
C ASP A 440 4.81 -1.03 -14.18
N ASP A 441 5.65 -2.04 -14.40
CA ASP A 441 7.09 -2.00 -14.07
C ASP A 441 7.86 -1.00 -14.94
N GLU A 442 7.55 -0.96 -16.25
CA GLU A 442 8.15 0.01 -17.16
C GLU A 442 7.68 1.43 -16.87
N ILE A 443 6.42 1.60 -16.43
CA ILE A 443 5.89 2.89 -15.97
C ILE A 443 6.62 3.33 -14.71
N SER A 444 6.78 2.44 -13.72
CA SER A 444 7.53 2.70 -12.50
C SER A 444 8.98 3.09 -12.80
N SER A 445 9.62 2.38 -13.71
CA SER A 445 10.96 2.71 -14.20
C SER A 445 11.00 4.07 -14.91
N SER A 446 9.97 4.38 -15.72
CA SER A 446 9.87 5.66 -16.42
C SER A 446 9.68 6.84 -15.46
N ILE A 447 8.95 6.64 -14.36
CA ILE A 447 8.80 7.63 -13.27
C ILE A 447 10.14 7.88 -12.60
N TYR A 448 10.84 6.80 -12.21
CA TYR A 448 12.14 6.88 -11.54
C TYR A 448 13.18 7.62 -12.38
N ASN A 449 13.25 7.30 -13.67
CA ASN A 449 14.22 7.88 -14.60
C ASN A 449 13.74 9.19 -15.25
N THR A 450 12.53 9.65 -14.93
CA THR A 450 11.90 10.83 -15.53
C THR A 450 11.84 10.74 -17.08
N SER A 451 11.67 9.51 -17.61
CA SER A 451 11.71 9.20 -19.05
C SER A 451 10.33 9.14 -19.67
N TYR A 452 9.51 10.17 -19.47
CA TYR A 452 8.18 10.34 -20.06
C TYR A 452 7.91 11.83 -20.34
N GLN A 453 6.93 12.13 -21.19
CA GLN A 453 6.40 13.49 -21.37
C GLN A 453 5.11 13.68 -20.55
N ILE A 454 4.08 12.91 -20.85
CA ILE A 454 2.85 12.84 -20.04
C ILE A 454 2.66 11.39 -19.64
N LEU A 455 2.36 11.17 -18.37
CA LEU A 455 2.01 9.87 -17.85
C LEU A 455 0.55 9.91 -17.38
N TYR A 456 -0.27 8.94 -17.78
CA TYR A 456 -1.58 8.70 -17.20
C TYR A 456 -1.50 7.50 -16.26
N HIS A 457 -1.54 7.82 -14.97
CA HIS A 457 -1.31 6.83 -13.91
C HIS A 457 -2.05 7.23 -12.64
#